data_bf2b67d88beab04be4ee28f87662fd8b
#
_entry.id   bf2b67d88beab04be4ee28f87662fd8b
#
_cell.length_a   1.000
_cell.length_b   1.000
_cell.length_c   1.000
_cell.angle_alpha   90.00
_cell.angle_beta   90.00
_cell.angle_gamma   90.00
#
_symmetry.space_group_name_H-M   'P 1'
#
loop_
_entity.id
_entity.type
_entity.pdbx_description
1 polymer ?
#
loop_
_entity_poly.entity_id
_entity_poly.type
_entity_poly.pdbx_seq_one_letter_code
_entity_poly.pdbx_strand_id
1 'polypeptide(L)'
;RVTGITVVDVNGKEERFDADHVISTMPVRELLNAMDPPPPAASLEAANRLRYRDFLTVGLVVESTELFPDNWIYIHSPDVKVGRIQNFGNWSPYMIPDKSTSCIGLEYFVQEGDELWTASDEELIELGKKETARLGLIDADKVIDGVVIRVPKAYPVYDHGYKENIDSIREYVDQIPNLHLIGRNGQHRYNNQDHSMVTAMYAAENILGANHDVWDVNVEEEYHEEAGAKKSHGASGERLVPQRVQDASPIELLNDVFAKYDPVALGGAIGVMIGFAVFLTTAILLVQGGENVGETLALLGNYFPGYDISWAGSLVGSFWGGAFGFVIGFVTAVAINVTVSIHLGKLLRRLGVLEGSLG
;
A
#
# COMPACT_ATOMS: atom_id res chain seq x y z
N ARG A 1 20.48 -21.72 13.06
CA ARG A 1 19.37 -22.13 12.18
C ARG A 1 18.20 -22.63 13.00
N VAL A 2 16.98 -22.18 12.73
CA VAL A 2 15.74 -22.73 13.30
C VAL A 2 15.41 -24.05 12.61
N THR A 3 14.96 -25.05 13.36
CA THR A 3 14.60 -26.38 12.84
C THR A 3 13.08 -26.63 12.84
N GLY A 4 12.32 -25.80 13.54
CA GLY A 4 10.86 -25.92 13.62
C GLY A 4 10.31 -25.06 14.75
N ILE A 5 9.01 -25.20 14.97
CA ILE A 5 8.27 -24.54 16.04
C ILE A 5 7.51 -25.57 16.88
N THR A 6 7.37 -25.32 18.17
CA THR A 6 6.49 -26.07 19.06
C THR A 6 5.32 -25.17 19.45
N VAL A 7 4.11 -25.63 19.22
CA VAL A 7 2.88 -24.92 19.56
C VAL A 7 2.20 -25.64 20.72
N VAL A 8 1.71 -24.86 21.69
CA VAL A 8 0.91 -25.37 22.81
C VAL A 8 -0.54 -24.96 22.59
N ASP A 9 -1.45 -25.91 22.50
CA ASP A 9 -2.88 -25.64 22.34
C ASP A 9 -3.52 -25.15 23.66
N VAL A 10 -4.79 -24.77 23.60
CA VAL A 10 -5.56 -24.30 24.76
C VAL A 10 -5.72 -25.35 25.86
N ASN A 11 -5.48 -26.63 25.56
CA ASN A 11 -5.55 -27.76 26.52
C ASN A 11 -4.15 -28.12 27.06
N GLY A 12 -3.10 -27.41 26.68
CA GLY A 12 -1.73 -27.67 27.08
C GLY A 12 -1.05 -28.81 26.28
N LYS A 13 -1.64 -29.24 25.15
CA LYS A 13 -1.01 -30.25 24.30
C LYS A 13 0.04 -29.55 23.40
N GLU A 14 1.23 -30.11 23.47
CA GLU A 14 2.35 -29.66 22.60
C GLU A 14 2.29 -30.38 21.25
N GLU A 15 2.52 -29.62 20.19
CA GLU A 15 2.69 -30.14 18.84
C GLU A 15 3.88 -29.46 18.16
N ARG A 16 4.80 -30.26 17.60
CA ARG A 16 5.98 -29.76 16.91
C ARG A 16 5.79 -29.81 15.41
N PHE A 17 6.18 -28.72 14.76
CA PHE A 17 6.24 -28.57 13.30
C PHE A 17 7.67 -28.33 12.88
N ASP A 18 8.26 -29.27 12.13
CA ASP A 18 9.57 -29.07 11.53
C ASP A 18 9.46 -28.15 10.32
N ALA A 19 10.42 -27.24 10.12
CA ALA A 19 10.38 -26.27 9.07
C ALA A 19 11.79 -25.94 8.55
N ASP A 20 11.91 -25.76 7.23
CA ASP A 20 13.13 -25.27 6.57
C ASP A 20 13.31 -23.78 6.79
N HIS A 21 12.22 -23.00 6.79
CA HIS A 21 12.18 -21.58 7.07
C HIS A 21 11.04 -21.26 8.04
N VAL A 22 11.23 -20.25 8.88
CA VAL A 22 10.22 -19.71 9.77
C VAL A 22 10.03 -18.23 9.48
N ILE A 23 8.81 -17.83 9.17
CA ILE A 23 8.40 -16.44 9.01
C ILE A 23 7.57 -16.06 10.23
N SER A 24 8.03 -15.08 11.02
CA SER A 24 7.40 -14.68 12.27
C SER A 24 6.80 -13.29 12.18
N THR A 25 5.52 -13.18 12.52
CA THR A 25 4.80 -11.92 12.72
C THR A 25 4.54 -11.62 14.19
N MET A 26 4.88 -12.55 15.08
CA MET A 26 4.65 -12.38 16.52
C MET A 26 5.53 -11.26 17.08
N PRO A 27 5.13 -10.63 18.19
CA PRO A 27 5.96 -9.62 18.83
C PRO A 27 7.37 -10.16 19.07
N VAL A 28 8.38 -9.42 18.60
CA VAL A 28 9.78 -9.89 18.64
C VAL A 28 10.25 -10.20 20.06
N ARG A 29 9.71 -9.53 21.07
CA ARG A 29 9.97 -9.84 22.49
C ARG A 29 9.54 -11.26 22.84
N GLU A 30 8.33 -11.64 22.46
CA GLU A 30 7.79 -12.97 22.72
C GLU A 30 8.54 -14.04 21.92
N LEU A 31 8.89 -13.72 20.67
CA LEU A 31 9.69 -14.64 19.85
C LEU A 31 11.02 -14.96 20.53
N LEU A 32 11.79 -13.95 20.95
CA LEU A 32 13.08 -14.19 21.56
C LEU A 32 12.98 -14.93 22.90
N ASN A 33 11.94 -14.65 23.70
CA ASN A 33 11.68 -15.38 24.95
C ASN A 33 11.24 -16.83 24.72
N ALA A 34 10.68 -17.18 23.56
CA ALA A 34 10.24 -18.52 23.22
C ALA A 34 11.33 -19.37 22.52
N MET A 35 12.49 -18.80 22.23
CA MET A 35 13.55 -19.53 21.52
C MET A 35 14.25 -20.55 22.43
N ASP A 36 14.49 -21.75 21.88
CA ASP A 36 15.29 -22.80 22.50
C ASP A 36 16.37 -23.28 21.50
N PRO A 37 17.68 -23.16 21.83
CA PRO A 37 18.22 -22.54 23.05
C PRO A 37 17.96 -21.03 23.11
N PRO A 38 17.98 -20.43 24.32
CA PRO A 38 17.72 -19.01 24.49
C PRO A 38 18.77 -18.15 23.77
N PRO A 39 18.39 -16.96 23.29
CA PRO A 39 19.29 -16.00 22.68
C PRO A 39 20.38 -15.53 23.66
N PRO A 40 21.44 -14.84 23.16
CA PRO A 40 22.39 -14.16 24.01
C PRO A 40 21.69 -13.21 24.99
N ALA A 41 22.19 -13.11 26.22
CA ALA A 41 21.59 -12.32 27.28
C ALA A 41 21.33 -10.85 26.86
N ALA A 42 22.27 -10.24 26.13
CA ALA A 42 22.15 -8.86 25.66
C ALA A 42 20.91 -8.68 24.71
N SER A 43 20.72 -9.59 23.75
CA SER A 43 19.59 -9.54 22.83
C SER A 43 18.26 -9.83 23.54
N LEU A 44 18.26 -10.74 24.52
CA LEU A 44 17.07 -11.05 25.31
C LEU A 44 16.69 -9.88 26.22
N GLU A 45 17.66 -9.22 26.87
CA GLU A 45 17.42 -8.01 27.65
C GLU A 45 16.90 -6.87 26.77
N ALA A 46 17.49 -6.67 25.59
CA ALA A 46 17.03 -5.67 24.62
C ALA A 46 15.56 -5.93 24.21
N ALA A 47 15.20 -7.18 23.91
CA ALA A 47 13.84 -7.56 23.59
C ALA A 47 12.86 -7.27 24.75
N ASN A 48 13.28 -7.58 25.98
CA ASN A 48 12.44 -7.37 27.17
C ASN A 48 12.24 -5.88 27.54
N ARG A 49 13.09 -4.98 27.03
CA ARG A 49 12.92 -3.52 27.16
C ARG A 49 11.92 -2.94 26.16
N LEU A 50 11.59 -3.65 25.08
CA LEU A 50 10.62 -3.18 24.11
C LEU A 50 9.24 -3.10 24.72
N ARG A 51 8.56 -1.98 24.47
CA ARG A 51 7.23 -1.69 25.00
C ARG A 51 6.20 -1.64 23.89
N TYR A 52 4.97 -1.97 24.26
CA TYR A 52 3.81 -1.94 23.35
C TYR A 52 2.68 -1.13 23.99
N ARG A 53 1.81 -0.59 23.17
CA ARG A 53 0.53 -0.01 23.55
C ARG A 53 -0.56 -0.98 23.15
N ASP A 54 -1.46 -1.25 24.06
CA ASP A 54 -2.65 -2.04 23.82
C ASP A 54 -3.78 -1.16 23.28
N PHE A 55 -4.76 -1.80 22.71
CA PHE A 55 -5.80 -1.15 21.95
C PHE A 55 -7.15 -1.81 22.21
N LEU A 56 -8.16 -1.01 22.44
CA LEU A 56 -9.51 -1.44 22.67
C LEU A 56 -10.43 -0.76 21.68
N THR A 57 -11.23 -1.55 20.98
CA THR A 57 -12.26 -1.04 20.07
C THR A 57 -13.63 -1.41 20.59
N VAL A 58 -14.51 -0.41 20.73
CA VAL A 58 -15.93 -0.60 20.94
C VAL A 58 -16.66 -0.36 19.62
N GLY A 59 -17.18 -1.42 19.01
CA GLY A 59 -18.04 -1.33 17.84
C GLY A 59 -19.48 -1.05 18.27
N LEU A 60 -20.13 -0.06 17.66
CA LEU A 60 -21.54 0.23 17.87
C LEU A 60 -22.30 0.12 16.55
N VAL A 61 -23.40 -0.63 16.55
CA VAL A 61 -24.36 -0.69 15.45
C VAL A 61 -25.48 0.29 15.73
N VAL A 62 -25.69 1.23 14.80
CA VAL A 62 -26.62 2.37 14.96
C VAL A 62 -27.72 2.26 13.91
N GLU A 63 -28.98 2.37 14.31
CA GLU A 63 -30.14 2.43 13.43
C GLU A 63 -30.19 3.80 12.72
N SER A 64 -29.29 3.99 11.77
CA SER A 64 -29.16 5.18 10.93
C SER A 64 -28.39 4.83 9.67
N THR A 65 -28.80 5.37 8.53
CA THR A 65 -28.12 5.16 7.25
C THR A 65 -26.98 6.14 7.03
N GLU A 66 -27.01 7.28 7.70
CA GLU A 66 -26.02 8.35 7.57
C GLU A 66 -25.63 8.85 8.97
N LEU A 67 -24.34 8.96 9.23
CA LEU A 67 -23.79 9.53 10.46
C LEU A 67 -22.95 10.76 10.09
N PHE A 68 -21.64 10.60 9.99
CA PHE A 68 -20.71 11.66 9.60
C PHE A 68 -19.95 11.23 8.32
N PRO A 69 -19.49 12.18 7.48
CA PRO A 69 -18.95 11.87 6.16
C PRO A 69 -17.52 11.32 6.17
N ASP A 70 -16.80 11.46 7.28
CA ASP A 70 -15.40 11.05 7.38
C ASP A 70 -15.25 9.55 7.60
N ASN A 71 -14.16 8.96 7.06
CA ASN A 71 -13.85 7.54 7.31
C ASN A 71 -13.44 7.33 8.76
N TRP A 72 -12.68 8.28 9.33
CA TRP A 72 -12.36 8.35 10.74
C TRP A 72 -12.14 9.81 11.19
N ILE A 73 -12.24 10.02 12.48
CA ILE A 73 -11.99 11.32 13.13
C ILE A 73 -11.16 11.12 14.38
N TYR A 74 -10.22 12.03 14.63
CA TYR A 74 -9.50 12.11 15.91
C TYR A 74 -10.26 12.95 16.90
N ILE A 75 -10.34 12.49 18.13
CA ILE A 75 -11.05 13.16 19.21
C ILE A 75 -10.02 13.77 20.17
N HIS A 76 -10.00 15.08 20.26
CA HIS A 76 -9.12 15.84 21.15
C HIS A 76 -9.88 16.48 22.33
N SER A 77 -11.17 16.15 22.50
CA SER A 77 -11.96 16.67 23.63
C SER A 77 -11.48 16.03 24.94
N PRO A 78 -11.16 16.82 25.97
CA PRO A 78 -10.78 16.32 27.28
C PRO A 78 -11.93 15.65 28.05
N ASP A 79 -13.16 15.81 27.56
CA ASP A 79 -14.38 15.36 28.22
C ASP A 79 -14.73 13.89 27.95
N VAL A 80 -14.00 13.23 27.05
CA VAL A 80 -14.19 11.83 26.63
C VAL A 80 -12.87 11.08 26.62
N LYS A 81 -12.94 9.76 26.77
CA LYS A 81 -11.77 8.87 26.77
C LYS A 81 -11.48 8.32 25.35
N VAL A 82 -12.46 8.33 24.46
CA VAL A 82 -12.29 7.88 23.07
C VAL A 82 -11.28 8.77 22.35
N GLY A 83 -10.26 8.16 21.75
CA GLY A 83 -9.21 8.89 21.03
C GLY A 83 -9.46 9.02 19.54
N ARG A 84 -10.16 8.04 18.93
CA ARG A 84 -10.45 8.02 17.49
C ARG A 84 -11.75 7.26 17.23
N ILE A 85 -12.51 7.71 16.23
CA ILE A 85 -13.76 7.05 15.83
C ILE A 85 -13.71 6.77 14.34
N GLN A 86 -14.01 5.52 13.95
CA GLN A 86 -14.13 5.10 12.56
C GLN A 86 -15.59 4.96 12.16
N ASN A 87 -15.90 5.30 10.89
CA ASN A 87 -17.16 4.96 10.25
C ASN A 87 -16.90 3.87 9.20
N PHE A 88 -17.25 2.63 9.52
CA PHE A 88 -16.94 1.50 8.66
C PHE A 88 -17.66 1.53 7.32
N GLY A 89 -18.89 2.07 7.28
CA GLY A 89 -19.65 2.22 6.03
C GLY A 89 -18.99 3.15 5.01
N ASN A 90 -18.24 4.15 5.48
CA ASN A 90 -17.50 5.07 4.62
C ASN A 90 -16.21 4.46 4.05
N TRP A 91 -15.62 3.46 4.74
CA TRP A 91 -14.52 2.68 4.18
C TRP A 91 -15.00 1.79 3.03
N SER A 92 -16.10 1.08 3.26
CA SER A 92 -16.72 0.23 2.26
C SER A 92 -18.16 -0.07 2.62
N PRO A 93 -19.13 0.08 1.70
CA PRO A 93 -20.53 -0.28 1.95
C PRO A 93 -20.72 -1.79 2.20
N TYR A 94 -19.73 -2.62 1.85
CA TYR A 94 -19.75 -4.06 2.11
C TYR A 94 -19.39 -4.43 3.54
N MET A 95 -18.86 -3.48 4.32
CA MET A 95 -18.60 -3.70 5.77
C MET A 95 -19.86 -3.60 6.61
N ILE A 96 -20.96 -3.09 6.05
CA ILE A 96 -22.25 -2.97 6.72
C ILE A 96 -23.23 -3.97 6.05
N PRO A 97 -23.57 -5.08 6.71
CA PRO A 97 -24.44 -6.11 6.14
C PRO A 97 -25.88 -5.65 5.98
N ASP A 98 -26.40 -4.85 6.91
CA ASP A 98 -27.73 -4.25 6.84
C ASP A 98 -27.63 -2.77 6.48
N LYS A 99 -28.09 -2.44 5.27
CA LYS A 99 -28.04 -1.07 4.74
C LYS A 99 -28.97 -0.07 5.46
N SER A 100 -29.84 -0.53 6.35
CA SER A 100 -30.65 0.35 7.20
C SER A 100 -29.89 0.83 8.45
N THR A 101 -28.69 0.30 8.66
CA THR A 101 -27.83 0.61 9.81
C THR A 101 -26.52 1.24 9.39
N SER A 102 -25.77 1.76 10.36
CA SER A 102 -24.37 2.12 10.26
C SER A 102 -23.59 1.43 11.38
N CYS A 103 -22.29 1.27 11.18
CA CYS A 103 -21.41 0.73 12.22
C CYS A 103 -20.22 1.68 12.41
N ILE A 104 -19.96 2.05 13.66
CA ILE A 104 -18.80 2.86 14.05
C ILE A 104 -17.90 2.08 15.01
N GLY A 105 -16.59 2.35 14.95
CA GLY A 105 -15.60 1.80 15.88
C GLY A 105 -14.98 2.90 16.71
N LEU A 106 -15.12 2.82 18.01
CA LEU A 106 -14.52 3.73 18.97
C LEU A 106 -13.21 3.14 19.47
N GLU A 107 -12.13 3.88 19.34
CA GLU A 107 -10.79 3.43 19.66
C GLU A 107 -10.28 4.07 20.94
N TYR A 108 -9.90 3.21 21.90
CA TYR A 108 -9.33 3.60 23.18
C TYR A 108 -7.89 3.08 23.25
N PHE A 109 -6.96 3.98 23.55
CA PHE A 109 -5.56 3.64 23.75
C PHE A 109 -5.33 3.32 25.23
N VAL A 110 -5.02 2.06 25.51
CA VAL A 110 -4.99 1.50 26.86
C VAL A 110 -3.69 0.72 27.11
N GLN A 111 -3.53 0.26 28.34
CA GLN A 111 -2.56 -0.76 28.72
C GLN A 111 -3.30 -1.95 29.31
N GLU A 112 -2.77 -3.16 29.13
CA GLU A 112 -3.27 -4.35 29.82
C GLU A 112 -3.27 -4.12 31.34
N GLY A 113 -4.45 -4.32 31.97
CA GLY A 113 -4.65 -4.04 33.38
C GLY A 113 -5.21 -2.66 33.73
N ASP A 114 -5.32 -1.74 32.79
CA ASP A 114 -6.00 -0.46 32.98
C ASP A 114 -7.49 -0.62 33.31
N GLU A 115 -8.10 0.42 33.89
CA GLU A 115 -9.54 0.46 34.21
C GLU A 115 -10.43 0.09 33.01
N LEU A 116 -10.15 0.69 31.83
CA LEU A 116 -10.88 0.39 30.60
C LEU A 116 -10.61 -1.01 30.07
N TRP A 117 -9.37 -1.50 30.20
CA TRP A 117 -9.04 -2.85 29.76
C TRP A 117 -9.76 -3.94 30.53
N THR A 118 -9.96 -3.71 31.84
CA THR A 118 -10.60 -4.67 32.75
C THR A 118 -12.10 -4.49 32.91
N ALA A 119 -12.67 -3.41 32.39
CA ALA A 119 -14.11 -3.15 32.40
C ALA A 119 -14.89 -4.22 31.62
N SER A 120 -16.13 -4.48 31.98
CA SER A 120 -16.99 -5.40 31.24
C SER A 120 -17.35 -4.85 29.85
N ASP A 121 -17.74 -5.73 28.94
CA ASP A 121 -18.12 -5.32 27.59
C ASP A 121 -19.35 -4.41 27.61
N GLU A 122 -20.30 -4.69 28.50
CA GLU A 122 -21.50 -3.88 28.70
C GLU A 122 -21.16 -2.46 29.18
N GLU A 123 -20.25 -2.34 30.15
CA GLU A 123 -19.79 -1.03 30.64
C GLU A 123 -19.10 -0.21 29.55
N LEU A 124 -18.29 -0.86 28.71
CA LEU A 124 -17.59 -0.22 27.59
C LEU A 124 -18.54 0.21 26.48
N ILE A 125 -19.54 -0.62 26.16
CA ILE A 125 -20.58 -0.28 25.19
C ILE A 125 -21.39 0.93 25.68
N GLU A 126 -21.80 0.95 26.95
CA GLU A 126 -22.51 2.10 27.53
C GLU A 126 -21.63 3.36 27.62
N LEU A 127 -20.33 3.21 27.88
CA LEU A 127 -19.39 4.32 27.81
C LEU A 127 -19.34 4.89 26.37
N GLY A 128 -19.18 4.01 25.36
CA GLY A 128 -19.14 4.40 23.96
C GLY A 128 -20.39 5.13 23.50
N LYS A 129 -21.59 4.65 23.88
CA LYS A 129 -22.87 5.33 23.62
C LYS A 129 -22.90 6.74 24.21
N LYS A 130 -22.51 6.87 25.49
CA LYS A 130 -22.50 8.17 26.19
C LYS A 130 -21.53 9.15 25.57
N GLU A 131 -20.31 8.71 25.23
CA GLU A 131 -19.28 9.58 24.68
C GLU A 131 -19.63 10.06 23.27
N THR A 132 -20.13 9.16 22.41
CA THR A 132 -20.52 9.50 21.03
C THR A 132 -21.76 10.40 20.98
N ALA A 133 -22.75 10.19 21.89
CA ALA A 133 -23.89 11.07 22.03
C ALA A 133 -23.46 12.46 22.55
N ARG A 134 -22.54 12.52 23.52
CA ARG A 134 -21.98 13.78 24.04
C ARG A 134 -21.24 14.57 22.97
N LEU A 135 -20.56 13.88 22.05
CA LEU A 135 -19.88 14.49 20.90
C LEU A 135 -20.87 14.91 19.79
N GLY A 136 -22.15 14.56 19.91
CA GLY A 136 -23.16 14.87 18.90
C GLY A 136 -23.05 14.08 17.61
N LEU A 137 -22.36 12.93 17.65
CA LEU A 137 -22.08 12.10 16.46
C LEU A 137 -23.17 11.07 16.21
N ILE A 138 -23.84 10.58 17.26
CA ILE A 138 -24.95 9.62 17.18
C ILE A 138 -26.04 9.96 18.22
N ASP A 139 -27.20 9.40 17.99
CA ASP A 139 -28.26 9.31 18.99
C ASP A 139 -28.09 7.98 19.75
N ALA A 140 -27.89 8.06 21.08
CA ALA A 140 -27.63 6.87 21.90
C ALA A 140 -28.81 5.88 21.87
N ASP A 141 -30.05 6.37 21.75
CA ASP A 141 -31.24 5.54 21.69
C ASP A 141 -31.36 4.73 20.38
N LYS A 142 -30.60 5.11 19.37
CA LYS A 142 -30.52 4.38 18.10
C LYS A 142 -29.44 3.31 18.05
N VAL A 143 -28.67 3.13 19.11
CA VAL A 143 -27.70 2.04 19.18
C VAL A 143 -28.43 0.74 19.51
N ILE A 144 -28.41 -0.18 18.55
CA ILE A 144 -29.14 -1.46 18.63
C ILE A 144 -28.26 -2.65 19.03
N ASP A 145 -26.94 -2.54 18.85
CA ASP A 145 -26.00 -3.60 19.21
C ASP A 145 -24.60 -3.02 19.45
N GLY A 146 -23.74 -3.80 20.12
CA GLY A 146 -22.35 -3.42 20.36
C GLY A 146 -21.44 -4.62 20.60
N VAL A 147 -20.16 -4.44 20.30
CA VAL A 147 -19.11 -5.44 20.49
C VAL A 147 -17.85 -4.78 21.02
N VAL A 148 -17.10 -5.50 21.85
CA VAL A 148 -15.80 -5.05 22.37
C VAL A 148 -14.70 -5.98 21.90
N ILE A 149 -13.64 -5.39 21.34
CA ILE A 149 -12.46 -6.12 20.88
C ILE A 149 -11.23 -5.55 21.59
N ARG A 150 -10.54 -6.40 22.35
CA ARG A 150 -9.26 -6.08 23.00
C ARG A 150 -8.12 -6.64 22.19
N VAL A 151 -7.18 -5.78 21.77
CA VAL A 151 -6.01 -6.15 20.98
C VAL A 151 -4.75 -5.85 21.79
N PRO A 152 -4.14 -6.85 22.41
CA PRO A 152 -2.88 -6.66 23.11
C PRO A 152 -1.75 -6.38 22.12
N LYS A 153 -0.79 -5.54 22.53
CA LYS A 153 0.41 -5.20 21.75
C LYS A 153 0.12 -4.69 20.33
N ALA A 154 -0.91 -3.86 20.22
CA ALA A 154 -1.36 -3.33 18.92
C ALA A 154 -0.34 -2.38 18.28
N TYR A 155 0.38 -1.63 19.10
CA TYR A 155 1.34 -0.63 18.63
C TYR A 155 2.71 -0.79 19.31
N PRO A 156 3.83 -0.80 18.56
CA PRO A 156 5.15 -0.64 19.12
C PRO A 156 5.31 0.77 19.71
N VAL A 157 5.95 0.89 20.86
CA VAL A 157 6.25 2.18 21.49
C VAL A 157 7.70 2.55 21.20
N TYR A 158 7.91 3.74 20.63
CA TYR A 158 9.22 4.30 20.35
C TYR A 158 9.67 5.18 21.51
N ASP A 159 10.11 4.53 22.58
CA ASP A 159 10.65 5.22 23.74
C ASP A 159 12.18 5.42 23.62
N HIS A 160 12.75 6.04 24.65
CA HIS A 160 14.19 6.29 24.68
C HIS A 160 14.96 4.96 24.68
N GLY A 161 15.86 4.77 23.70
CA GLY A 161 16.70 3.58 23.57
C GLY A 161 16.06 2.41 22.79
N TYR A 162 14.86 2.59 22.19
CA TYR A 162 14.24 1.52 21.42
C TYR A 162 15.07 1.12 20.19
N LYS A 163 15.77 2.09 19.54
CA LYS A 163 16.62 1.82 18.37
C LYS A 163 17.78 0.91 18.72
N GLU A 164 18.50 1.23 19.77
CA GLU A 164 19.62 0.42 20.26
C GLU A 164 19.17 -0.99 20.65
N ASN A 165 17.96 -1.12 21.22
CA ASN A 165 17.38 -2.42 21.51
C ASN A 165 17.07 -3.21 20.23
N ILE A 166 16.50 -2.56 19.20
CA ILE A 166 16.21 -3.20 17.90
C ILE A 166 17.53 -3.59 17.21
N ASP A 167 18.54 -2.74 17.22
CA ASP A 167 19.84 -3.04 16.60
C ASP A 167 20.49 -4.26 17.25
N SER A 168 20.46 -4.38 18.58
CA SER A 168 20.96 -5.55 19.31
C SER A 168 20.18 -6.84 18.99
N ILE A 169 18.87 -6.73 18.80
CA ILE A 169 18.01 -7.86 18.39
C ILE A 169 18.35 -8.27 16.96
N ARG A 170 18.45 -7.29 16.06
CA ARG A 170 18.74 -7.50 14.65
C ARG A 170 20.10 -8.16 14.44
N GLU A 171 21.13 -7.68 15.15
CA GLU A 171 22.49 -8.28 15.11
C GLU A 171 22.46 -9.79 15.41
N TYR A 172 21.63 -10.24 16.33
CA TYR A 172 21.46 -11.65 16.63
C TYR A 172 20.62 -12.39 15.60
N VAL A 173 19.45 -11.84 15.22
CA VAL A 173 18.50 -12.51 14.34
C VAL A 173 19.06 -12.65 12.93
N ASP A 174 19.79 -11.68 12.41
CA ASP A 174 20.40 -11.70 11.08
C ASP A 174 21.45 -12.82 10.93
N GLN A 175 21.95 -13.39 12.04
CA GLN A 175 22.80 -14.58 12.03
C GLN A 175 22.01 -15.89 11.82
N ILE A 176 20.69 -15.85 11.82
CA ILE A 176 19.80 -17.01 11.66
C ILE A 176 19.17 -16.97 10.27
N PRO A 177 19.81 -17.59 9.25
CA PRO A 177 19.47 -17.36 7.83
C PRO A 177 18.08 -17.84 7.40
N ASN A 178 17.43 -18.62 8.23
CA ASN A 178 16.10 -19.15 7.94
C ASN A 178 15.00 -18.69 8.91
N LEU A 179 15.25 -17.61 9.66
CA LEU A 179 14.26 -16.93 10.48
C LEU A 179 14.02 -15.54 9.91
N HIS A 180 12.78 -15.24 9.56
CA HIS A 180 12.39 -14.00 8.91
C HIS A 180 11.38 -13.27 9.78
N LEU A 181 11.74 -12.08 10.28
CA LEU A 181 10.84 -11.22 11.05
C LEU A 181 10.17 -10.24 10.13
N ILE A 182 8.84 -10.23 10.14
CA ILE A 182 8.03 -9.40 9.25
C ILE A 182 6.89 -8.71 9.99
N GLY A 183 6.35 -7.68 9.36
CA GLY A 183 5.16 -6.98 9.84
C GLY A 183 5.44 -6.06 11.04
N ARG A 184 4.36 -5.51 11.60
CA ARG A 184 4.43 -4.51 12.67
C ARG A 184 5.12 -5.04 13.93
N ASN A 185 4.67 -6.14 14.45
CA ASN A 185 5.13 -6.67 15.73
C ASN A 185 6.42 -7.48 15.60
N GLY A 186 6.61 -8.20 14.48
CA GLY A 186 7.85 -8.97 14.23
C GLY A 186 9.06 -8.08 14.09
N GLN A 187 8.90 -6.86 13.59
CA GLN A 187 9.98 -5.88 13.44
C GLN A 187 9.96 -4.79 14.51
N HIS A 188 9.00 -4.79 15.43
CA HIS A 188 8.74 -3.70 16.37
C HIS A 188 8.73 -2.34 15.66
N ARG A 189 8.00 -2.25 14.55
CA ARG A 189 7.94 -1.08 13.68
C ARG A 189 6.49 -0.73 13.37
N TYR A 190 6.17 0.57 13.28
CA TYR A 190 4.82 1.03 13.00
C TYR A 190 4.44 0.81 11.53
N ASN A 191 4.42 -0.45 11.13
CA ASN A 191 4.02 -0.87 9.80
C ASN A 191 2.50 -0.86 9.67
N ASN A 192 1.98 -0.21 8.64
CA ASN A 192 0.61 -0.35 8.19
C ASN A 192 0.45 -1.66 7.39
N GLN A 193 -0.74 -1.96 6.89
CA GLN A 193 -1.01 -3.21 6.17
C GLN A 193 -0.13 -3.37 4.93
N ASP A 194 0.03 -2.32 4.12
CA ASP A 194 0.88 -2.26 2.94
C ASP A 194 2.34 -2.60 3.26
N HIS A 195 2.92 -1.94 4.26
CA HIS A 195 4.28 -2.22 4.72
C HIS A 195 4.42 -3.68 5.21
N SER A 196 3.45 -4.17 5.96
CA SER A 196 3.45 -5.56 6.45
C SER A 196 3.39 -6.56 5.30
N MET A 197 2.59 -6.28 4.26
CA MET A 197 2.52 -7.10 3.05
C MET A 197 3.85 -7.08 2.28
N VAL A 198 4.47 -5.91 2.10
CA VAL A 198 5.77 -5.78 1.42
C VAL A 198 6.86 -6.55 2.17
N THR A 199 6.92 -6.46 3.51
CA THR A 199 7.89 -7.24 4.29
C THR A 199 7.72 -8.75 4.10
N ALA A 200 6.46 -9.22 3.98
CA ALA A 200 6.17 -10.63 3.73
C ALA A 200 6.59 -11.07 2.32
N MET A 201 6.34 -10.23 1.29
CA MET A 201 6.75 -10.48 -0.08
C MET A 201 8.28 -10.56 -0.18
N TYR A 202 9.01 -9.60 0.41
CA TYR A 202 10.47 -9.60 0.43
C TYR A 202 11.04 -10.82 1.15
N ALA A 203 10.46 -11.22 2.28
CA ALA A 203 10.88 -12.44 2.96
C ALA A 203 10.68 -13.70 2.09
N ALA A 204 9.56 -13.81 1.38
CA ALA A 204 9.29 -14.92 0.47
C ALA A 204 10.25 -14.92 -0.74
N GLU A 205 10.52 -13.77 -1.33
CA GLU A 205 11.48 -13.62 -2.43
C GLU A 205 12.90 -13.95 -1.98
N ASN A 206 13.31 -13.56 -0.76
CA ASN A 206 14.61 -13.91 -0.21
C ASN A 206 14.77 -15.41 0.01
N ILE A 207 13.71 -16.12 0.43
CA ILE A 207 13.70 -17.59 0.50
C ILE A 207 13.94 -18.22 -0.88
N LEU A 208 13.47 -17.57 -1.95
CA LEU A 208 13.67 -18.00 -3.35
C LEU A 208 14.99 -17.52 -3.96
N GLY A 209 15.85 -16.86 -3.20
CA GLY A 209 17.18 -16.47 -3.63
C GLY A 209 17.36 -14.99 -3.96
N ALA A 210 16.37 -14.13 -3.70
CA ALA A 210 16.55 -12.69 -3.73
C ALA A 210 17.36 -12.20 -2.51
N ASN A 211 17.67 -10.90 -2.46
CA ASN A 211 18.44 -10.29 -1.37
C ASN A 211 17.89 -8.89 -1.05
N HIS A 212 16.63 -8.85 -0.58
CA HIS A 212 16.00 -7.61 -0.10
C HIS A 212 16.33 -7.37 1.37
N ASP A 213 16.58 -6.13 1.76
CA ASP A 213 16.57 -5.76 3.17
C ASP A 213 15.13 -5.56 3.64
N VAL A 214 14.59 -6.54 4.35
CA VAL A 214 13.22 -6.50 4.89
C VAL A 214 13.07 -5.39 5.94
N TRP A 215 14.18 -4.98 6.58
CA TRP A 215 14.19 -3.91 7.56
C TRP A 215 14.20 -2.50 6.94
N ASP A 216 14.45 -2.38 5.64
CA ASP A 216 14.45 -1.11 4.91
C ASP A 216 13.03 -0.67 4.48
N VAL A 217 12.03 -1.47 4.79
CA VAL A 217 10.62 -1.11 4.56
C VAL A 217 10.15 -0.17 5.67
N ASN A 218 9.56 0.99 5.29
CA ASN A 218 9.05 1.99 6.23
C ASN A 218 10.14 2.52 7.20
N VAL A 219 11.22 3.03 6.66
CA VAL A 219 12.34 3.60 7.42
C VAL A 219 12.11 5.04 7.89
N GLU A 220 11.03 5.68 7.44
CA GLU A 220 10.70 7.05 7.81
C GLU A 220 10.30 7.12 9.30
N GLU A 221 10.93 8.05 10.00
CA GLU A 221 10.73 8.25 11.45
C GLU A 221 9.46 9.07 11.76
N GLU A 222 8.92 9.77 10.76
CA GLU A 222 7.73 10.59 10.92
C GLU A 222 6.46 9.78 10.67
N TYR A 223 5.48 10.00 11.50
CA TYR A 223 4.17 9.38 11.40
C TYR A 223 3.46 9.90 10.15
N HIS A 224 3.26 9.03 9.16
CA HIS A 224 2.75 9.39 7.84
C HIS A 224 1.33 9.99 7.80
N GLU A 225 0.59 9.94 8.89
CA GLU A 225 -0.74 10.55 8.97
C GLU A 225 -0.69 12.09 9.05
N GLU A 226 0.46 12.68 9.44
CA GLU A 226 0.64 14.14 9.58
C GLU A 226 1.53 14.77 8.49
N ALA A 227 2.26 13.98 7.73
CA ALA A 227 3.19 14.50 6.74
C ALA A 227 2.48 14.96 5.47
N GLY A 228 2.11 16.23 5.41
CA GLY A 228 1.85 16.94 4.16
C GLY A 228 3.08 16.93 3.27
N ALA A 229 2.99 16.25 2.16
CA ALA A 229 3.76 16.39 0.93
C ALA A 229 5.19 16.95 1.04
N LYS A 230 6.18 16.12 1.36
CA LYS A 230 7.53 16.25 0.82
C LYS A 230 7.86 15.01 0.00
N LYS A 231 8.01 15.23 -1.32
CA LYS A 231 8.49 14.20 -2.25
C LYS A 231 9.92 13.81 -1.85
N SER A 232 10.12 12.67 -1.23
CA SER A 232 11.42 12.04 -1.17
C SER A 232 11.53 11.08 -2.35
N HIS A 233 12.49 11.33 -3.24
CA HIS A 233 12.91 10.39 -4.27
C HIS A 233 13.80 9.35 -3.59
N GLY A 234 13.21 8.27 -3.13
CA GLY A 234 13.89 7.08 -2.69
C GLY A 234 13.16 5.86 -3.23
N ALA A 235 13.89 4.99 -3.90
CA ALA A 235 13.36 3.79 -4.53
C ALA A 235 12.60 2.93 -3.51
N SER A 236 11.52 2.31 -3.99
CA SER A 236 10.68 1.31 -3.33
C SER A 236 9.75 1.83 -2.23
N GLY A 237 8.54 2.02 -2.61
CA GLY A 237 7.44 2.28 -1.69
C GLY A 237 6.55 3.44 -2.09
N GLU A 238 6.31 3.62 -3.39
CA GLU A 238 5.13 4.39 -3.79
C GLU A 238 3.92 3.75 -3.14
N ARG A 239 3.20 4.55 -2.35
CA ARG A 239 1.97 4.13 -1.66
C ARG A 239 1.04 3.44 -2.64
N LEU A 240 0.82 2.15 -2.47
CA LEU A 240 -0.24 1.41 -3.13
C LEU A 240 -1.64 1.78 -2.56
N VAL A 241 -1.69 2.60 -1.52
CA VAL A 241 -2.94 3.11 -0.97
C VAL A 241 -3.27 4.43 -1.67
N PRO A 242 -4.45 4.55 -2.30
CA PRO A 242 -4.89 5.82 -2.85
C PRO A 242 -4.88 6.90 -1.76
N GLN A 243 -4.06 7.94 -1.92
CA GLN A 243 -4.19 9.11 -1.06
C GLN A 243 -5.58 9.70 -1.29
N ARG A 244 -6.33 9.90 -0.20
CA ARG A 244 -7.49 10.79 -0.28
C ARG A 244 -6.96 12.16 -0.66
N VAL A 245 -7.26 12.62 -1.85
CA VAL A 245 -7.01 14.00 -2.25
C VAL A 245 -8.03 14.83 -1.48
N GLN A 246 -7.67 15.25 -0.28
CA GLN A 246 -8.40 16.31 0.41
C GLN A 246 -8.21 17.55 -0.44
N ASP A 247 -9.29 18.14 -0.90
CA ASP A 247 -9.37 19.36 -1.71
C ASP A 247 -9.13 19.26 -3.24
N ALA A 248 -9.04 18.09 -3.85
CA ALA A 248 -9.20 18.03 -5.28
C ALA A 248 -10.66 18.33 -5.64
N SER A 249 -10.86 19.37 -6.41
CA SER A 249 -12.18 19.62 -7.00
C SER A 249 -12.61 18.36 -7.78
N PRO A 250 -13.92 18.06 -7.90
CA PRO A 250 -14.38 16.94 -8.73
C PRO A 250 -13.78 16.93 -10.13
N ILE A 251 -13.38 18.10 -10.64
CA ILE A 251 -12.70 18.30 -11.93
C ILE A 251 -11.26 17.77 -11.89
N GLU A 252 -10.50 17.97 -10.80
CA GLU A 252 -9.14 17.47 -10.65
C GLU A 252 -9.09 15.96 -10.51
N LEU A 253 -10.00 15.37 -9.71
CA LEU A 253 -10.18 13.92 -9.62
C LEU A 253 -10.51 13.28 -10.98
N LEU A 254 -11.38 13.92 -11.76
CA LEU A 254 -11.73 13.46 -13.10
C LEU A 254 -10.55 13.61 -14.07
N ASN A 255 -9.73 14.64 -13.94
CA ASN A 255 -8.53 14.81 -14.75
C ASN A 255 -7.46 13.76 -14.47
N ASP A 256 -7.32 13.31 -13.22
CA ASP A 256 -6.41 12.22 -12.84
C ASP A 256 -6.89 10.85 -13.34
N VAL A 257 -8.19 10.58 -13.23
CA VAL A 257 -8.80 9.33 -13.75
C VAL A 257 -8.75 9.28 -15.28
N PHE A 258 -8.89 10.44 -15.95
CA PHE A 258 -8.83 10.57 -17.42
C PHE A 258 -7.49 11.20 -17.86
N ALA A 259 -6.38 10.64 -17.38
CA ALA A 259 -5.05 11.10 -17.74
C ALA A 259 -4.88 11.17 -19.28
N LYS A 260 -4.32 12.29 -19.74
CA LYS A 260 -4.03 12.50 -21.16
C LYS A 260 -2.62 12.00 -21.49
N TYR A 261 -2.49 11.41 -22.66
CA TYR A 261 -1.18 11.03 -23.18
C TYR A 261 -0.41 12.29 -23.64
N ASP A 262 0.89 12.34 -23.34
CA ASP A 262 1.77 13.30 -23.97
C ASP A 262 2.03 12.88 -25.43
N PRO A 263 1.58 13.68 -26.43
CA PRO A 263 1.70 13.30 -27.83
C PRO A 263 3.16 13.18 -28.29
N VAL A 264 4.07 14.00 -27.73
CA VAL A 264 5.49 13.99 -28.09
C VAL A 264 6.17 12.73 -27.50
N ALA A 265 5.87 12.41 -26.24
CA ALA A 265 6.41 11.23 -25.59
C ALA A 265 5.93 9.92 -26.27
N LEU A 266 4.61 9.80 -26.56
CA LEU A 266 4.08 8.61 -27.25
C LEU A 266 4.60 8.53 -28.69
N GLY A 267 4.66 9.66 -29.40
CA GLY A 267 5.26 9.74 -30.73
C GLY A 267 6.71 9.30 -30.73
N GLY A 268 7.50 9.81 -29.79
CA GLY A 268 8.92 9.44 -29.63
C GLY A 268 9.10 7.96 -29.35
N ALA A 269 8.33 7.37 -28.43
CA ALA A 269 8.40 5.95 -28.09
C ALA A 269 8.09 5.04 -29.29
N ILE A 270 7.00 5.31 -30.00
CA ILE A 270 6.60 4.54 -31.19
C ILE A 270 7.60 4.77 -32.34
N GLY A 271 8.10 5.97 -32.50
CA GLY A 271 9.12 6.29 -33.50
C GLY A 271 10.40 5.49 -33.28
N VAL A 272 10.92 5.47 -32.07
CA VAL A 272 12.12 4.68 -31.73
C VAL A 272 11.88 3.19 -31.98
N MET A 273 10.73 2.67 -31.58
CA MET A 273 10.39 1.24 -31.80
C MET A 273 10.36 0.88 -33.29
N ILE A 274 9.65 1.65 -34.12
CA ILE A 274 9.53 1.35 -35.57
C ILE A 274 10.86 1.58 -36.26
N GLY A 275 11.57 2.67 -35.97
CA GLY A 275 12.90 2.92 -36.53
C GLY A 275 13.89 1.79 -36.22
N PHE A 276 13.92 1.34 -34.96
CA PHE A 276 14.76 0.21 -34.55
C PHE A 276 14.35 -1.10 -35.21
N ALA A 277 13.04 -1.35 -35.36
CA ALA A 277 12.54 -2.55 -36.04
C ALA A 277 13.00 -2.60 -37.52
N VAL A 278 12.89 -1.47 -38.26
CA VAL A 278 13.38 -1.41 -39.66
C VAL A 278 14.88 -1.60 -39.73
N PHE A 279 15.65 -0.97 -38.85
CA PHE A 279 17.10 -1.19 -38.75
C PHE A 279 17.43 -2.64 -38.50
N LEU A 280 16.85 -3.24 -37.47
CA LEU A 280 17.16 -4.60 -37.06
C LEU A 280 16.80 -5.62 -38.15
N THR A 281 15.62 -5.46 -38.78
CA THR A 281 15.20 -6.35 -39.86
C THR A 281 16.12 -6.27 -41.04
N THR A 282 16.54 -5.08 -41.47
CA THR A 282 17.52 -4.88 -42.55
C THR A 282 18.87 -5.49 -42.19
N ALA A 283 19.34 -5.24 -40.95
CA ALA A 283 20.63 -5.77 -40.47
C ALA A 283 20.64 -7.32 -40.42
N ILE A 284 19.57 -7.94 -39.95
CA ILE A 284 19.43 -9.40 -39.94
C ILE A 284 19.52 -9.98 -41.37
N LEU A 285 18.82 -9.37 -42.32
CA LEU A 285 18.85 -9.81 -43.70
C LEU A 285 20.27 -9.69 -44.30
N LEU A 286 20.99 -8.61 -44.02
CA LEU A 286 22.35 -8.42 -44.48
C LEU A 286 23.34 -9.44 -43.90
N VAL A 287 23.13 -9.85 -42.64
CA VAL A 287 23.96 -10.90 -42.00
C VAL A 287 23.63 -12.29 -42.50
N GLN A 288 22.36 -12.58 -42.77
CA GLN A 288 21.96 -13.88 -43.30
C GLN A 288 22.47 -14.14 -44.72
N GLY A 289 22.55 -13.12 -45.56
CA GLY A 289 23.00 -13.23 -46.95
C GLY A 289 22.09 -14.12 -47.81
N GLY A 290 22.35 -14.21 -49.11
CA GLY A 290 21.61 -15.05 -50.05
C GLY A 290 21.38 -14.38 -51.41
N GLU A 291 20.94 -15.13 -52.44
CA GLU A 291 20.80 -14.59 -53.81
C GLU A 291 19.57 -13.68 -54.02
N ASN A 292 18.56 -13.68 -53.09
CA ASN A 292 17.39 -12.81 -53.17
C ASN A 292 17.07 -12.19 -51.78
N VAL A 293 18.07 -11.50 -51.21
CA VAL A 293 17.96 -10.96 -49.86
C VAL A 293 16.97 -9.79 -49.83
N GLY A 294 15.82 -9.99 -49.22
CA GLY A 294 14.95 -8.90 -48.79
C GLY A 294 14.11 -8.22 -49.85
N GLU A 295 13.72 -8.89 -50.96
CA GLU A 295 12.87 -8.31 -52.03
C GLU A 295 11.63 -7.60 -51.49
N THR A 296 10.99 -8.18 -50.46
CA THR A 296 9.81 -7.57 -49.82
C THR A 296 10.18 -6.29 -49.05
N LEU A 297 11.32 -6.28 -48.37
CA LEU A 297 11.75 -5.11 -47.60
C LEU A 297 12.26 -3.98 -48.51
N ALA A 298 12.83 -4.35 -49.69
CA ALA A 298 13.23 -3.39 -50.71
C ALA A 298 12.07 -2.49 -51.21
N LEU A 299 10.82 -2.97 -51.12
CA LEU A 299 9.63 -2.18 -51.42
C LEU A 299 9.48 -0.95 -50.54
N LEU A 300 10.08 -0.92 -49.36
CA LEU A 300 10.14 0.27 -48.52
C LEU A 300 10.87 1.44 -49.19
N GLY A 301 11.77 1.16 -50.12
CA GLY A 301 12.46 2.18 -50.92
C GLY A 301 11.47 3.05 -51.76
N ASN A 302 10.28 2.54 -52.07
CA ASN A 302 9.25 3.30 -52.75
C ASN A 302 8.60 4.40 -51.83
N TYR A 303 8.70 4.22 -50.53
CA TYR A 303 8.11 5.12 -49.53
C TYR A 303 9.18 5.89 -48.71
N PHE A 304 10.38 5.31 -48.59
CA PHE A 304 11.48 5.86 -47.82
C PHE A 304 12.63 6.26 -48.75
N PRO A 305 12.66 7.52 -49.20
CA PRO A 305 13.70 8.00 -50.13
C PRO A 305 15.11 7.69 -49.62
N GLY A 306 15.92 7.06 -50.46
CA GLY A 306 17.28 6.65 -50.13
C GLY A 306 17.41 5.35 -49.33
N TYR A 307 16.34 4.66 -49.07
CA TYR A 307 16.37 3.32 -48.44
C TYR A 307 16.72 2.27 -49.50
N ASP A 308 17.70 1.46 -49.18
CA ASP A 308 18.09 0.23 -49.90
C ASP A 308 18.51 -0.85 -48.89
N ILE A 309 18.73 -2.07 -49.35
CA ILE A 309 19.19 -3.17 -48.51
C ILE A 309 20.73 -3.13 -48.41
N SER A 310 21.21 -2.18 -47.64
CA SER A 310 22.61 -1.97 -47.30
C SER A 310 22.74 -1.49 -45.84
N TRP A 311 23.96 -1.52 -45.29
CA TRP A 311 24.23 -0.97 -43.96
C TRP A 311 23.91 0.54 -43.88
N ALA A 312 24.20 1.29 -44.96
CA ALA A 312 23.81 2.68 -45.03
C ALA A 312 22.30 2.87 -45.14
N GLY A 313 21.65 2.05 -45.96
CA GLY A 313 20.19 2.01 -46.12
C GLY A 313 19.47 1.63 -44.85
N SER A 314 20.01 0.76 -44.00
CA SER A 314 19.41 0.42 -42.69
C SER A 314 19.30 1.66 -41.77
N LEU A 315 20.28 2.55 -41.79
CA LEU A 315 20.21 3.81 -41.04
C LEU A 315 19.18 4.77 -41.63
N VAL A 316 19.12 4.88 -42.97
CA VAL A 316 18.10 5.67 -43.65
C VAL A 316 16.71 5.15 -43.36
N GLY A 317 16.52 3.82 -43.41
CA GLY A 317 15.27 3.17 -43.06
C GLY A 317 14.86 3.40 -41.62
N SER A 318 15.83 3.35 -40.69
CA SER A 318 15.60 3.66 -39.27
C SER A 318 15.10 5.10 -39.08
N PHE A 319 15.70 6.07 -39.77
CA PHE A 319 15.27 7.45 -39.72
C PHE A 319 13.83 7.63 -40.23
N TRP A 320 13.51 7.09 -41.40
CA TRP A 320 12.16 7.21 -41.96
C TRP A 320 11.13 6.42 -41.16
N GLY A 321 11.47 5.21 -40.72
CA GLY A 321 10.63 4.40 -39.83
C GLY A 321 10.35 5.11 -38.51
N GLY A 322 11.38 5.77 -37.96
CA GLY A 322 11.27 6.62 -36.78
C GLY A 322 10.35 7.82 -36.98
N ALA A 323 10.53 8.56 -38.07
CA ALA A 323 9.68 9.70 -38.40
C ALA A 323 8.21 9.30 -38.61
N PHE A 324 7.98 8.20 -39.34
CA PHE A 324 6.63 7.67 -39.59
C PHE A 324 5.99 7.19 -38.28
N GLY A 325 6.73 6.44 -37.46
CA GLY A 325 6.26 5.99 -36.16
C GLY A 325 5.95 7.15 -35.20
N PHE A 326 6.77 8.21 -35.24
CA PHE A 326 6.49 9.42 -34.45
C PHE A 326 5.14 10.06 -34.83
N VAL A 327 4.90 10.21 -36.14
CA VAL A 327 3.63 10.80 -36.61
C VAL A 327 2.44 9.93 -36.19
N ILE A 328 2.54 8.61 -36.33
CA ILE A 328 1.47 7.67 -35.89
C ILE A 328 1.22 7.83 -34.42
N GLY A 329 2.25 7.76 -33.57
CA GLY A 329 2.10 7.87 -32.12
C GLY A 329 1.55 9.22 -31.68
N PHE A 330 2.02 10.31 -32.29
CA PHE A 330 1.56 11.65 -32.03
C PHE A 330 0.07 11.79 -32.35
N VAL A 331 -0.35 11.40 -33.55
CA VAL A 331 -1.76 11.48 -33.99
C VAL A 331 -2.65 10.60 -33.12
N THR A 332 -2.19 9.41 -32.75
CA THR A 332 -2.90 8.50 -31.87
C THR A 332 -3.12 9.14 -30.48
N ALA A 333 -2.09 9.72 -29.89
CA ALA A 333 -2.23 10.43 -28.60
C ALA A 333 -3.22 11.58 -28.67
N VAL A 334 -3.14 12.40 -29.74
CA VAL A 334 -4.08 13.50 -29.96
C VAL A 334 -5.51 12.99 -30.10
N ALA A 335 -5.74 11.95 -30.88
CA ALA A 335 -7.08 11.35 -31.06
C ALA A 335 -7.66 10.81 -29.75
N ILE A 336 -6.85 10.10 -28.96
CA ILE A 336 -7.26 9.63 -27.64
C ILE A 336 -7.59 10.81 -26.72
N ASN A 337 -6.73 11.83 -26.65
CA ASN A 337 -6.94 13.00 -25.81
C ASN A 337 -8.22 13.79 -26.19
N VAL A 338 -8.52 13.89 -27.46
CA VAL A 338 -9.77 14.50 -27.95
C VAL A 338 -10.98 13.67 -27.50
N THR A 339 -10.91 12.35 -27.67
CA THR A 339 -11.98 11.42 -27.24
C THR A 339 -12.21 11.51 -25.74
N VAL A 340 -11.15 11.50 -24.93
CA VAL A 340 -11.21 11.69 -23.48
C VAL A 340 -11.83 13.02 -23.12
N SER A 341 -11.42 14.12 -23.79
CA SER A 341 -11.97 15.45 -23.51
C SER A 341 -13.48 15.55 -23.84
N ILE A 342 -13.93 14.92 -24.93
CA ILE A 342 -15.35 14.87 -25.29
C ILE A 342 -16.16 14.07 -24.24
N HIS A 343 -15.64 12.92 -23.79
CA HIS A 343 -16.29 12.09 -22.77
C HIS A 343 -16.37 12.81 -21.44
N LEU A 344 -15.28 13.42 -21.01
CA LEU A 344 -15.20 14.21 -19.78
C LEU A 344 -16.19 15.38 -19.82
N GLY A 345 -16.25 16.12 -20.93
CA GLY A 345 -17.22 17.21 -21.12
C GLY A 345 -18.68 16.75 -21.05
N LYS A 346 -18.99 15.56 -21.60
CA LYS A 346 -20.34 14.97 -21.48
C LYS A 346 -20.67 14.57 -20.04
N LEU A 347 -19.69 14.01 -19.31
CA LEU A 347 -19.84 13.60 -17.92
C LEU A 347 -20.07 14.81 -17.00
N LEU A 348 -19.26 15.87 -17.16
CA LEU A 348 -19.38 17.11 -16.38
C LEU A 348 -20.74 17.81 -16.61
N ARG A 349 -21.26 17.81 -17.84
CA ARG A 349 -22.62 18.31 -18.12
C ARG A 349 -23.70 17.47 -17.43
N ARG A 350 -23.57 16.14 -17.42
CA ARG A 350 -24.53 15.25 -16.72
C ARG A 350 -24.52 15.43 -15.20
N LEU A 351 -23.37 15.78 -14.64
CA LEU A 351 -23.20 16.02 -13.21
C LEU A 351 -23.55 17.47 -12.79
N GLY A 352 -24.00 18.33 -13.72
CA GLY A 352 -24.38 19.72 -13.42
C GLY A 352 -23.21 20.64 -13.05
N VAL A 353 -21.96 20.18 -13.17
CA VAL A 353 -20.76 20.94 -12.77
C VAL A 353 -20.49 22.12 -13.71
N LEU A 354 -20.95 22.08 -14.96
CA LEU A 354 -20.74 23.14 -15.95
C LEU A 354 -21.88 24.16 -16.06
N GLU A 355 -23.00 23.98 -15.36
CA GLU A 355 -24.12 24.94 -15.36
C GLU A 355 -23.94 26.09 -14.36
N GLY A 356 -22.95 26.02 -13.45
CA GLY A 356 -22.71 27.03 -12.40
C GLY A 356 -21.76 28.18 -12.75
N SER A 357 -21.17 28.23 -13.96
CA SER A 357 -20.13 29.23 -14.30
C SER A 357 -20.57 30.29 -15.34
N LEU A 358 -21.86 30.41 -15.63
CA LEU A 358 -22.45 31.44 -16.52
C LEU A 358 -23.61 32.18 -15.84
N GLY A 359 -23.47 32.47 -14.55
CA GLY A 359 -24.40 33.33 -13.80
C GLY A 359 -23.65 34.44 -13.12
#